data_104c31763e14717e9c441d9013e13748
#
_entry.id   104c31763e14717e9c441d9013e13748
#
_cell.length_a   1.000
_cell.length_b   1.000
_cell.length_c   1.000
_cell.angle_alpha   90.00
_cell.angle_beta   90.00
_cell.angle_gamma   90.00
#
_symmetry.space_group_name_H-M   'P 1'
#
loop_
_entity.id
_entity.type
_entity.pdbx_description
1 polymer ?
#
loop_
_entity_poly.entity_id
_entity_poly.type
_entity_poly.pdbx_seq_one_letter_code
_entity_poly.pdbx_strand_id
1 'polypeptide(L)'
;MKKIITYIALGLAVVFGATSCNQDNAPAEGKGELSLKVMFNDQTRATAEELAADCTINIYNSEGLIRTYKGIDALPATMWLTTGEYRCDVLAGTESAASFTDKTYKGSKSFTISAGATTAISVECRINNVIAAVAFDATIADQFSTYEAVVGGEINDASALTFNNSTASTGYFTLAKGVTALQWQFSGTHVKYGAFTKTGTIEGVEKGKKYTLTFTYTKGTPEGNLVFDIAVVKTTEDIEDNIIFEADPTGVAAVGK
;
A
#
# COMPACT_ATOMS: atom_id res chain seq x y z
N MET A 1 1.11 6.63 24.30
CA MET A 1 2.51 7.12 24.38
C MET A 1 3.24 6.48 23.20
N LYS A 2 3.46 7.25 22.14
CA LYS A 2 4.11 6.79 20.90
C LYS A 2 5.61 6.65 21.18
N LYS A 3 6.16 5.45 21.04
CA LYS A 3 7.61 5.24 21.03
C LYS A 3 8.09 5.26 19.58
N ILE A 4 8.56 6.42 19.16
CA ILE A 4 9.33 6.54 17.92
C ILE A 4 10.71 5.96 18.20
N ILE A 5 11.03 4.81 17.62
CA ILE A 5 12.38 4.25 17.67
C ILE A 5 13.09 4.72 16.41
N THR A 6 13.81 5.84 16.54
CA THR A 6 14.70 6.34 15.50
C THR A 6 16.05 5.63 15.67
N TYR A 7 16.40 4.74 14.75
CA TYR A 7 17.74 4.18 14.68
C TYR A 7 18.64 5.12 13.90
N ILE A 8 19.54 5.78 14.61
CA ILE A 8 20.63 6.56 14.04
C ILE A 8 21.69 5.57 13.58
N ALA A 9 21.96 5.51 12.29
CA ALA A 9 23.08 4.79 11.73
C ALA A 9 24.38 5.46 12.20
N LEU A 10 25.11 4.79 13.08
CA LEU A 10 26.41 5.23 13.55
C LEU A 10 27.44 5.04 12.44
N GLY A 11 28.00 6.14 11.97
CA GLY A 11 28.98 6.13 10.91
C GLY A 11 30.23 5.34 11.31
N LEU A 12 30.57 4.35 10.51
CA LEU A 12 31.82 3.62 10.62
C LEU A 12 32.93 4.44 9.96
N ALA A 13 33.81 4.99 10.76
CA ALA A 13 35.05 5.59 10.27
C ALA A 13 35.96 4.51 9.68
N VAL A 14 36.12 4.52 8.37
CA VAL A 14 37.07 3.63 7.68
C VAL A 14 38.46 4.21 7.85
N VAL A 15 39.28 3.52 8.61
CA VAL A 15 40.72 3.73 8.69
C VAL A 15 41.35 3.30 7.36
N PHE A 16 42.01 4.23 6.69
CA PHE A 16 42.82 3.97 5.52
C PHE A 16 44.02 3.09 5.88
N GLY A 17 43.93 1.81 5.58
CA GLY A 17 45.07 0.90 5.48
C GLY A 17 45.43 0.72 4.01
N ALA A 18 46.53 1.33 3.60
CA ALA A 18 47.08 1.10 2.28
C ALA A 18 47.68 -0.31 2.20
N THR A 19 47.09 -1.18 1.34
CA THR A 19 47.90 -2.27 0.72
C THR A 19 47.18 -2.81 -0.51
N SER A 20 47.97 -2.84 -1.59
CA SER A 20 47.91 -3.74 -2.73
C SER A 20 46.88 -3.52 -3.82
N CYS A 21 47.39 -3.07 -4.94
CA CYS A 21 46.80 -3.04 -6.26
C CYS A 21 46.08 -4.35 -6.64
N ASN A 22 44.75 -4.27 -6.77
CA ASN A 22 44.00 -5.03 -7.77
C ASN A 22 43.34 -4.02 -8.69
N GLN A 23 43.86 -3.92 -9.89
CA GLN A 23 43.56 -2.87 -10.86
C GLN A 23 42.28 -3.11 -11.66
N ASP A 24 41.33 -3.94 -11.16
CA ASP A 24 40.16 -4.38 -11.93
C ASP A 24 38.82 -3.75 -11.51
N ASN A 25 38.79 -2.79 -10.58
CA ASN A 25 37.54 -2.16 -10.11
C ASN A 25 37.52 -0.62 -10.16
N ALA A 26 38.36 0.02 -10.98
CA ALA A 26 38.16 1.45 -11.23
C ALA A 26 36.90 1.64 -12.06
N PRO A 27 35.94 2.54 -11.62
CA PRO A 27 34.77 2.80 -12.41
C PRO A 27 35.19 3.31 -13.78
N ALA A 28 34.66 2.70 -14.86
CA ALA A 28 34.86 3.21 -16.20
C ALA A 28 34.46 4.68 -16.26
N GLU A 29 35.22 5.53 -16.98
CA GLU A 29 34.92 6.95 -17.12
C GLU A 29 33.43 7.17 -17.41
N GLY A 30 32.80 8.07 -16.68
CA GLY A 30 31.37 8.39 -16.82
C GLY A 30 30.41 7.46 -16.10
N LYS A 31 30.86 6.62 -15.15
CA LYS A 31 29.98 5.80 -14.31
C LYS A 31 30.09 6.18 -12.84
N GLY A 32 28.99 5.99 -12.11
CA GLY A 32 28.91 6.06 -10.65
C GLY A 32 28.21 4.81 -10.10
N GLU A 33 28.38 4.60 -8.82
CA GLU A 33 27.78 3.48 -8.08
C GLU A 33 26.41 3.86 -7.53
N LEU A 34 25.44 2.95 -7.61
CA LEU A 34 24.16 3.04 -6.92
C LEU A 34 24.14 2.06 -5.75
N SER A 35 23.91 2.58 -4.54
CA SER A 35 23.53 1.81 -3.35
C SER A 35 22.04 1.99 -3.13
N LEU A 36 21.25 0.90 -3.24
CA LEU A 36 19.80 0.92 -3.16
C LEU A 36 19.32 0.18 -1.92
N LYS A 37 18.50 0.85 -1.13
CA LYS A 37 17.69 0.25 -0.07
C LYS A 37 16.22 0.33 -0.44
N VAL A 38 15.46 -0.71 -0.12
CA VAL A 38 13.99 -0.72 -0.21
C VAL A 38 13.42 -0.91 1.18
N MET A 39 12.46 -0.08 1.54
CA MET A 39 11.79 -0.11 2.84
C MET A 39 10.32 -0.39 2.62
N PHE A 40 9.78 -1.38 3.32
CA PHE A 40 8.34 -1.66 3.34
C PHE A 40 7.76 -1.22 4.67
N ASN A 41 6.72 -0.40 4.55
CA ASN A 41 5.95 0.05 5.68
C ASN A 41 4.71 -0.84 5.79
N ASP A 42 4.73 -1.83 6.70
CA ASP A 42 3.62 -2.76 6.97
C ASP A 42 3.52 -3.08 8.48
N GLN A 43 2.39 -3.67 8.85
CA GLN A 43 2.03 -3.94 10.25
C GLN A 43 2.79 -5.11 10.86
N THR A 44 3.40 -6.00 10.05
CA THR A 44 4.15 -7.15 10.53
C THR A 44 5.47 -7.33 9.80
N ARG A 45 6.51 -7.74 10.54
CA ARG A 45 7.83 -8.02 9.97
C ARG A 45 7.80 -9.18 8.96
N ALA A 46 7.06 -10.24 9.25
CA ALA A 46 6.96 -11.41 8.38
C ALA A 46 6.41 -11.03 6.99
N THR A 47 5.35 -10.21 6.96
CA THR A 47 4.79 -9.70 5.71
C THR A 47 5.79 -8.82 4.96
N ALA A 48 6.57 -8.01 5.66
CA ALA A 48 7.59 -7.17 5.02
C ALA A 48 8.74 -8.00 4.41
N GLU A 49 9.15 -9.11 5.03
CA GLU A 49 10.14 -10.05 4.47
C GLU A 49 9.61 -10.74 3.21
N GLU A 50 8.36 -11.19 3.21
CA GLU A 50 7.70 -11.77 2.03
C GLU A 50 7.59 -10.75 0.89
N LEU A 51 7.19 -9.51 1.20
CA LEU A 51 7.12 -8.43 0.23
C LEU A 51 8.48 -8.10 -0.38
N ALA A 52 9.54 -8.12 0.42
CA ALA A 52 10.91 -7.89 -0.04
C ALA A 52 11.38 -8.99 -0.99
N ALA A 53 11.05 -10.26 -0.69
CA ALA A 53 11.41 -11.41 -1.52
C ALA A 53 10.71 -11.39 -2.90
N ASP A 54 9.47 -10.93 -2.96
CA ASP A 54 8.64 -10.98 -4.17
C ASP A 54 8.51 -9.64 -4.91
N CYS A 55 9.10 -8.56 -4.40
CA CYS A 55 8.97 -7.26 -5.03
C CYS A 55 9.57 -7.20 -6.43
N THR A 56 9.04 -6.30 -7.24
CA THR A 56 9.61 -5.93 -8.54
C THR A 56 10.26 -4.56 -8.42
N ILE A 57 11.54 -4.47 -8.74
CA ILE A 57 12.34 -3.25 -8.69
C ILE A 57 12.70 -2.87 -10.13
N ASN A 58 12.22 -1.73 -10.58
CA ASN A 58 12.46 -1.20 -11.92
C ASN A 58 13.30 0.06 -11.86
N ILE A 59 14.36 0.11 -12.65
CA ILE A 59 15.22 1.30 -12.78
C ILE A 59 15.03 1.87 -14.19
N TYR A 60 14.74 3.15 -14.23
CA TYR A 60 14.50 3.93 -15.45
C TYR A 60 15.56 5.01 -15.60
N ASN A 61 15.92 5.33 -16.83
CA ASN A 61 16.59 6.56 -17.21
C ASN A 61 15.68 7.41 -18.12
N SER A 62 16.22 8.44 -18.78
CA SER A 62 15.47 9.30 -19.73
C SER A 62 14.97 8.53 -20.96
N GLU A 63 15.57 7.40 -21.32
CA GLU A 63 15.18 6.57 -22.48
C GLU A 63 14.12 5.52 -22.13
N GLY A 64 13.90 5.24 -20.82
CA GLY A 64 12.91 4.31 -20.34
C GLY A 64 13.43 3.29 -19.33
N LEU A 65 12.81 2.11 -19.27
CA LEU A 65 13.18 1.02 -18.38
C LEU A 65 14.51 0.41 -18.80
N ILE A 66 15.50 0.42 -17.91
CA ILE A 66 16.84 -0.13 -18.19
C ILE A 66 17.15 -1.41 -17.43
N ARG A 67 16.55 -1.62 -16.25
CA ARG A 67 16.75 -2.82 -15.43
C ARG A 67 15.50 -3.19 -14.66
N THR A 68 15.29 -4.49 -14.48
CA THR A 68 14.24 -5.06 -13.61
C THR A 68 14.87 -6.14 -12.75
N TYR A 69 14.55 -6.11 -11.46
CA TYR A 69 14.91 -7.15 -10.49
C TYR A 69 13.65 -7.71 -9.85
N LYS A 70 13.67 -9.01 -9.56
CA LYS A 70 12.63 -9.72 -8.85
C LYS A 70 13.15 -10.13 -7.47
N GLY A 71 12.58 -9.53 -6.44
CA GLY A 71 13.08 -9.65 -5.07
C GLY A 71 14.34 -8.82 -4.80
N ILE A 72 14.52 -8.50 -3.53
CA ILE A 72 15.71 -7.78 -3.05
C ILE A 72 16.99 -8.59 -3.28
N ASP A 73 16.92 -9.91 -3.10
CA ASP A 73 18.07 -10.81 -3.24
C ASP A 73 18.61 -10.87 -4.67
N ALA A 74 17.83 -10.41 -5.66
CA ALA A 74 18.29 -10.30 -7.04
C ALA A 74 19.11 -9.02 -7.31
N LEU A 75 19.17 -8.08 -6.35
CA LEU A 75 19.99 -6.88 -6.48
C LEU A 75 21.47 -7.24 -6.38
N PRO A 76 22.32 -6.75 -7.30
CA PRO A 76 23.76 -6.93 -7.15
C PRO A 76 24.28 -6.09 -5.96
N ALA A 77 25.29 -6.60 -5.26
CA ALA A 77 25.93 -5.87 -4.15
C ALA A 77 26.48 -4.50 -4.59
N THR A 78 26.86 -4.38 -5.85
CA THR A 78 27.31 -3.11 -6.46
C THR A 78 26.64 -2.93 -7.81
N MET A 79 26.01 -1.79 -8.02
CA MET A 79 25.35 -1.45 -9.27
C MET A 79 25.99 -0.22 -9.91
N TRP A 80 26.68 -0.42 -11.02
CA TRP A 80 27.27 0.66 -11.80
C TRP A 80 26.31 1.15 -12.88
N LEU A 81 26.04 2.47 -12.88
CA LEU A 81 25.21 3.16 -13.85
C LEU A 81 26.00 4.31 -14.50
N THR A 82 25.68 4.66 -15.74
CA THR A 82 26.24 5.86 -16.39
C THR A 82 25.78 7.12 -15.68
N THR A 83 26.52 8.21 -15.78
CA THR A 83 26.07 9.51 -15.23
C THR A 83 24.74 9.94 -15.85
N GLY A 84 23.84 10.47 -15.04
CA GLY A 84 22.54 10.93 -15.51
C GLY A 84 21.45 10.86 -14.45
N GLU A 85 20.25 11.17 -14.88
CA GLU A 85 19.04 11.13 -14.05
C GLU A 85 18.33 9.79 -14.19
N TYR A 86 17.85 9.29 -13.06
CA TYR A 86 17.22 7.98 -12.93
C TYR A 86 15.99 8.04 -12.04
N ARG A 87 15.15 7.03 -12.17
CA ARG A 87 14.04 6.74 -11.24
C ARG A 87 14.05 5.25 -10.92
N CYS A 88 13.89 4.93 -9.63
CA CYS A 88 13.64 3.59 -9.15
C CYS A 88 12.20 3.48 -8.70
N ASP A 89 11.45 2.55 -9.30
CA ASP A 89 10.08 2.21 -8.91
C ASP A 89 10.07 0.80 -8.31
N VAL A 90 9.40 0.64 -7.19
CA VAL A 90 9.23 -0.65 -6.52
C VAL A 90 7.73 -0.96 -6.41
N LEU A 91 7.39 -2.20 -6.75
CA LEU A 91 6.05 -2.77 -6.62
C LEU A 91 6.15 -4.08 -5.86
N ALA A 92 5.34 -4.25 -4.82
CA ALA A 92 5.22 -5.51 -4.08
C ALA A 92 3.76 -5.85 -3.79
N GLY A 93 3.51 -7.14 -3.49
CA GLY A 93 2.18 -7.68 -3.29
C GLY A 93 1.43 -7.93 -4.59
N THR A 94 0.14 -8.25 -4.48
CA THR A 94 -0.72 -8.63 -5.61
C THR A 94 -1.60 -7.46 -6.03
N GLU A 95 -1.56 -7.10 -7.32
CA GLU A 95 -2.47 -6.11 -7.90
C GLU A 95 -3.80 -6.78 -8.26
N SER A 96 -4.86 -6.44 -7.54
CA SER A 96 -6.24 -6.79 -7.84
C SER A 96 -7.11 -5.53 -7.80
N ALA A 97 -8.20 -5.50 -8.58
CA ALA A 97 -9.11 -4.35 -8.58
C ALA A 97 -9.77 -4.18 -7.20
N ALA A 98 -10.18 -5.31 -6.58
CA ALA A 98 -10.66 -5.38 -5.21
C ALA A 98 -10.37 -6.77 -4.62
N SER A 99 -9.98 -6.82 -3.34
CA SER A 99 -9.70 -8.08 -2.64
C SER A 99 -9.88 -7.91 -1.13
N PHE A 100 -10.24 -8.98 -0.44
CA PHE A 100 -10.23 -9.04 1.01
C PHE A 100 -8.84 -9.30 1.61
N THR A 101 -7.88 -9.73 0.81
CA THR A 101 -6.55 -10.19 1.26
C THR A 101 -5.40 -9.49 0.54
N ASP A 102 -5.56 -9.22 -0.76
CA ASP A 102 -4.47 -8.76 -1.60
C ASP A 102 -4.19 -7.28 -1.37
N LYS A 103 -3.00 -7.00 -0.93
CA LYS A 103 -2.48 -5.65 -0.74
C LYS A 103 -1.42 -5.36 -1.80
N THR A 104 -1.33 -4.11 -2.21
CA THR A 104 -0.32 -3.62 -3.14
C THR A 104 0.49 -2.54 -2.46
N TYR A 105 1.81 -2.63 -2.54
CA TYR A 105 2.74 -1.64 -2.02
C TYR A 105 3.53 -1.01 -3.17
N LYS A 106 3.65 0.31 -3.18
CA LYS A 106 4.42 1.03 -4.19
C LYS A 106 5.32 2.07 -3.56
N GLY A 107 6.51 2.19 -4.14
CA GLY A 107 7.47 3.24 -3.83
C GLY A 107 8.14 3.75 -5.10
N SER A 108 8.56 5.01 -5.10
CA SER A 108 9.28 5.61 -6.21
C SER A 108 10.29 6.63 -5.70
N LYS A 109 11.48 6.65 -6.29
CA LYS A 109 12.55 7.61 -5.95
C LYS A 109 13.31 8.02 -7.20
N SER A 110 13.37 9.32 -7.46
CA SER A 110 14.28 9.90 -8.45
C SER A 110 15.63 10.20 -7.83
N PHE A 111 16.70 10.01 -8.60
CA PHE A 111 18.08 10.24 -8.17
C PHE A 111 18.98 10.55 -9.36
N THR A 112 20.19 11.06 -9.06
CA THR A 112 21.20 11.39 -10.07
C THR A 112 22.46 10.61 -9.79
N ILE A 113 23.03 10.01 -10.81
CA ILE A 113 24.34 9.34 -10.77
C ILE A 113 25.41 10.32 -11.24
N SER A 114 26.45 10.51 -10.44
CA SER A 114 27.64 11.32 -10.76
C SER A 114 28.85 10.42 -10.95
N ALA A 115 29.75 10.79 -11.87
CA ALA A 115 30.94 10.00 -12.18
C ALA A 115 31.84 9.81 -10.95
N GLY A 116 32.26 8.58 -10.70
CA GLY A 116 33.17 8.22 -9.60
C GLY A 116 32.57 8.34 -8.20
N ALA A 117 31.28 8.65 -8.07
CA ALA A 117 30.60 8.79 -6.78
C ALA A 117 29.66 7.61 -6.50
N THR A 118 29.44 7.32 -5.21
CA THR A 118 28.40 6.42 -4.75
C THR A 118 27.15 7.24 -4.41
N THR A 119 26.04 6.92 -5.08
CA THR A 119 24.72 7.49 -4.79
C THR A 119 23.93 6.49 -3.97
N ALA A 120 23.64 6.82 -2.71
CA ALA A 120 22.79 6.01 -1.84
C ALA A 120 21.33 6.51 -1.89
N ILE A 121 20.38 5.62 -2.15
CA ILE A 121 18.96 5.93 -2.12
C ILE A 121 18.19 4.92 -1.28
N SER A 122 17.08 5.40 -0.69
CA SER A 122 16.09 4.55 -0.05
C SER A 122 14.74 4.76 -0.73
N VAL A 123 14.08 3.66 -1.13
CA VAL A 123 12.74 3.67 -1.69
C VAL A 123 11.79 3.15 -0.64
N GLU A 124 10.95 4.02 -0.12
CA GLU A 124 9.91 3.67 0.84
C GLU A 124 8.65 3.22 0.09
N CYS A 125 8.23 1.99 0.33
CA CYS A 125 7.03 1.38 -0.24
C CYS A 125 5.90 1.43 0.78
N ARG A 126 4.81 2.07 0.39
CA ARG A 126 3.60 2.21 1.20
C ARG A 126 2.43 1.50 0.52
N ILE A 127 1.42 1.17 1.31
CA ILE A 127 0.18 0.58 0.78
C ILE A 127 -0.44 1.50 -0.28
N ASN A 128 -0.73 0.94 -1.45
CA ASN A 128 -1.24 1.67 -2.61
C ASN A 128 -2.76 1.49 -2.82
N ASN A 129 -3.41 0.71 -1.95
CA ASN A 129 -4.85 0.50 -1.96
C ASN A 129 -5.57 1.60 -1.18
N VAL A 130 -6.80 1.90 -1.58
CA VAL A 130 -7.81 2.46 -0.69
C VAL A 130 -8.38 1.31 0.14
N ILE A 131 -8.59 1.52 1.43
CA ILE A 131 -9.07 0.48 2.34
C ILE A 131 -10.45 0.87 2.83
N ALA A 132 -11.43 -0.03 2.68
CA ALA A 132 -12.74 0.16 3.27
C ALA A 132 -13.08 -0.97 4.24
N ALA A 133 -13.48 -0.60 5.45
CA ALA A 133 -14.07 -1.50 6.42
C ALA A 133 -15.58 -1.28 6.46
N VAL A 134 -16.35 -2.36 6.56
CA VAL A 134 -17.79 -2.32 6.66
C VAL A 134 -18.23 -2.92 8.01
N ALA A 135 -19.09 -2.19 8.71
CA ALA A 135 -19.74 -2.63 9.91
C ALA A 135 -21.26 -2.44 9.79
N PHE A 136 -22.00 -3.36 10.37
CA PHE A 136 -23.45 -3.26 10.51
C PHE A 136 -23.77 -3.08 11.98
N ASP A 137 -24.44 -1.99 12.31
CA ASP A 137 -24.95 -1.76 13.66
C ASP A 137 -25.99 -2.82 14.06
N ALA A 138 -26.14 -3.11 15.34
CA ALA A 138 -27.08 -4.10 15.84
C ALA A 138 -28.53 -3.82 15.37
N THR A 139 -28.88 -2.55 15.17
CA THR A 139 -30.19 -2.14 14.65
C THR A 139 -30.49 -2.68 13.25
N ILE A 140 -29.48 -2.98 12.44
CA ILE A 140 -29.67 -3.65 11.13
C ILE A 140 -30.14 -5.08 11.34
N ALA A 141 -29.46 -5.86 12.19
CA ALA A 141 -29.81 -7.26 12.46
C ALA A 141 -31.21 -7.40 13.10
N ASP A 142 -31.64 -6.39 13.85
CA ASP A 142 -32.97 -6.37 14.47
C ASP A 142 -34.12 -6.14 13.46
N GLN A 143 -33.83 -5.47 12.35
CA GLN A 143 -34.84 -5.03 11.38
C GLN A 143 -34.79 -5.74 10.05
N PHE A 144 -33.67 -6.39 9.71
CA PHE A 144 -33.46 -7.07 8.43
C PHE A 144 -33.16 -8.55 8.65
N SER A 145 -33.92 -9.41 7.96
CA SER A 145 -33.68 -10.87 7.97
C SER A 145 -32.46 -11.27 7.14
N THR A 146 -32.16 -10.49 6.10
CA THR A 146 -30.94 -10.61 5.26
C THR A 146 -30.44 -9.23 4.94
N TYR A 147 -29.12 -9.06 4.91
CA TYR A 147 -28.51 -7.80 4.51
C TYR A 147 -27.06 -7.97 4.09
N GLU A 148 -26.65 -7.10 3.20
CA GLU A 148 -25.28 -6.99 2.69
C GLU A 148 -24.98 -5.57 2.25
N ALA A 149 -23.71 -5.25 2.12
CA ALA A 149 -23.23 -4.04 1.49
C ALA A 149 -22.21 -4.38 0.41
N VAL A 150 -22.40 -3.87 -0.79
CA VAL A 150 -21.41 -3.91 -1.87
C VAL A 150 -20.65 -2.59 -1.85
N VAL A 151 -19.32 -2.64 -1.87
CA VAL A 151 -18.45 -1.44 -1.90
C VAL A 151 -17.39 -1.62 -2.97
N GLY A 152 -17.14 -0.58 -3.76
CA GLY A 152 -16.14 -0.66 -4.82
C GLY A 152 -15.94 0.63 -5.60
N GLY A 153 -15.02 0.62 -6.56
CA GLY A 153 -14.90 1.70 -7.53
C GLY A 153 -16.12 1.81 -8.42
N GLU A 154 -16.62 0.64 -8.85
CA GLU A 154 -17.91 0.44 -9.53
C GLU A 154 -18.63 -0.73 -8.86
N ILE A 155 -19.94 -0.59 -8.59
CA ILE A 155 -20.68 -1.58 -7.77
C ILE A 155 -20.94 -2.90 -8.50
N ASN A 156 -20.96 -2.89 -9.85
CA ASN A 156 -21.39 -4.01 -10.65
C ASN A 156 -20.25 -4.74 -11.37
N ASP A 157 -19.03 -4.56 -10.97
CA ASP A 157 -17.85 -5.16 -11.62
C ASP A 157 -16.85 -5.78 -10.61
N ALA A 158 -15.73 -6.25 -11.13
CA ALA A 158 -14.64 -6.84 -10.34
C ALA A 158 -13.94 -5.86 -9.37
N SER A 159 -14.27 -4.56 -9.41
CA SER A 159 -13.74 -3.55 -8.48
C SER A 159 -14.58 -3.42 -7.21
N ALA A 160 -15.58 -4.30 -7.00
CA ALA A 160 -16.43 -4.29 -5.83
C ALA A 160 -16.31 -5.56 -4.99
N LEU A 161 -16.53 -5.43 -3.69
CA LEU A 161 -16.59 -6.52 -2.71
C LEU A 161 -17.93 -6.49 -1.99
N THR A 162 -18.48 -7.69 -1.75
CA THR A 162 -19.71 -7.87 -0.98
C THR A 162 -19.38 -8.19 0.47
N PHE A 163 -19.84 -7.35 1.37
CA PHE A 163 -19.72 -7.47 2.82
C PHE A 163 -21.03 -7.92 3.42
N ASN A 164 -20.98 -8.94 4.25
CA ASN A 164 -22.10 -9.46 5.03
C ASN A 164 -21.59 -10.02 6.36
N ASN A 165 -22.45 -10.65 7.15
CA ASN A 165 -22.06 -11.21 8.46
C ASN A 165 -21.01 -12.33 8.40
N SER A 166 -20.78 -12.92 7.21
CA SER A 166 -19.90 -14.09 7.03
C SER A 166 -18.58 -13.73 6.32
N THR A 167 -18.45 -12.51 5.79
CA THR A 167 -17.26 -12.06 5.07
C THR A 167 -16.32 -11.27 5.97
N ALA A 168 -15.07 -11.10 5.53
CA ALA A 168 -14.14 -10.19 6.17
C ALA A 168 -14.71 -8.76 6.19
N SER A 169 -14.47 -8.03 7.26
CA SER A 169 -14.97 -6.68 7.44
C SER A 169 -14.14 -5.59 6.74
N THR A 170 -13.01 -5.96 6.14
CA THR A 170 -12.07 -5.01 5.51
C THR A 170 -11.71 -5.47 4.11
N GLY A 171 -11.82 -4.57 3.14
CA GLY A 171 -11.44 -4.78 1.74
C GLY A 171 -10.40 -3.77 1.26
N TYR A 172 -9.61 -4.17 0.28
CA TYR A 172 -8.55 -3.40 -0.36
C TYR A 172 -8.94 -3.14 -1.81
N PHE A 173 -8.87 -1.87 -2.24
CA PHE A 173 -9.36 -1.44 -3.55
C PHE A 173 -8.26 -0.71 -4.31
N THR A 174 -8.02 -1.12 -5.56
CA THR A 174 -7.14 -0.42 -6.48
C THR A 174 -8.00 0.40 -7.43
N LEU A 175 -8.12 1.70 -7.16
CA LEU A 175 -8.93 2.57 -8.00
C LEU A 175 -8.25 2.88 -9.31
N ALA A 176 -9.02 2.97 -10.39
CA ALA A 176 -8.57 3.41 -11.68
C ALA A 176 -8.02 4.85 -11.62
N LYS A 177 -7.15 5.20 -12.58
CA LYS A 177 -6.56 6.55 -12.62
C LYS A 177 -7.64 7.62 -12.73
N GLY A 178 -7.62 8.57 -11.80
CA GLY A 178 -8.57 9.69 -11.74
C GLY A 178 -9.86 9.38 -10.96
N VAL A 179 -10.07 8.13 -10.54
CA VAL A 179 -11.17 7.78 -9.64
C VAL A 179 -10.75 8.08 -8.20
N THR A 180 -11.52 8.93 -7.52
CA THR A 180 -11.28 9.36 -6.14
C THR A 180 -12.50 9.11 -5.25
N ALA A 181 -13.34 8.15 -5.65
CA ALA A 181 -14.55 7.81 -4.92
C ALA A 181 -14.72 6.28 -4.83
N LEU A 182 -15.31 5.82 -3.74
CA LEU A 182 -15.89 4.48 -3.61
C LEU A 182 -17.40 4.59 -3.60
N GLN A 183 -18.05 3.77 -4.41
CA GLN A 183 -19.49 3.59 -4.37
C GLN A 183 -19.86 2.53 -3.33
N TRP A 184 -21.04 2.62 -2.77
CA TRP A 184 -21.60 1.58 -1.93
C TRP A 184 -23.08 1.35 -2.24
N GLN A 185 -23.52 0.11 -2.06
CA GLN A 185 -24.90 -0.30 -2.12
C GLN A 185 -25.23 -1.18 -0.93
N PHE A 186 -26.16 -0.76 -0.11
CA PHE A 186 -26.79 -1.61 0.89
C PHE A 186 -28.00 -2.30 0.27
N SER A 187 -28.17 -3.59 0.50
CA SER A 187 -29.32 -4.39 0.12
C SER A 187 -29.76 -5.28 1.27
N GLY A 188 -31.05 -5.42 1.49
CA GLY A 188 -31.57 -6.27 2.55
C GLY A 188 -33.08 -6.51 2.45
N THR A 189 -33.55 -7.49 3.23
CA THR A 189 -34.99 -7.79 3.37
C THR A 189 -35.44 -7.36 4.76
N HIS A 190 -36.13 -6.23 4.83
CA HIS A 190 -36.70 -5.75 6.08
C HIS A 190 -37.84 -6.67 6.50
N VAL A 191 -37.88 -7.04 7.81
CA VAL A 191 -38.83 -8.03 8.37
C VAL A 191 -40.29 -7.67 8.17
N LYS A 192 -40.60 -6.38 8.04
CA LYS A 192 -41.98 -5.87 7.88
C LYS A 192 -42.29 -5.34 6.47
N TYR A 193 -41.29 -4.72 5.82
CA TYR A 193 -41.53 -3.96 4.58
C TYR A 193 -40.93 -4.63 3.32
N GLY A 194 -40.23 -5.78 3.44
CA GLY A 194 -39.70 -6.52 2.32
C GLY A 194 -38.35 -5.99 1.82
N ALA A 195 -38.08 -6.18 0.54
CA ALA A 195 -36.81 -5.82 -0.07
C ALA A 195 -36.54 -4.31 -0.03
N PHE A 196 -35.32 -3.95 0.31
CA PHE A 196 -34.83 -2.58 0.37
C PHE A 196 -33.44 -2.47 -0.20
N THR A 197 -33.18 -1.41 -0.94
CA THR A 197 -31.86 -1.10 -1.50
C THR A 197 -31.59 0.39 -1.38
N LYS A 198 -30.38 0.76 -0.97
CA LYS A 198 -29.90 2.14 -0.94
C LYS A 198 -28.47 2.20 -1.43
N THR A 199 -28.15 3.23 -2.19
CA THR A 199 -26.81 3.49 -2.72
C THR A 199 -26.26 4.81 -2.22
N GLY A 200 -24.95 4.96 -2.30
CA GLY A 200 -24.26 6.21 -2.02
C GLY A 200 -22.80 6.15 -2.43
N THR A 201 -22.09 7.24 -2.15
CA THR A 201 -20.71 7.42 -2.56
C THR A 201 -19.87 7.97 -1.41
N ILE A 202 -18.63 7.53 -1.32
CA ILE A 202 -17.61 8.09 -0.45
C ILE A 202 -16.66 8.88 -1.33
N GLU A 203 -16.78 10.17 -1.32
CA GLU A 203 -15.92 11.06 -2.09
C GLU A 203 -14.59 11.32 -1.41
N GLY A 204 -13.56 11.66 -2.21
CA GLY A 204 -12.25 12.10 -1.75
C GLY A 204 -11.46 10.99 -1.07
N VAL A 205 -11.61 9.75 -1.53
CA VAL A 205 -10.84 8.64 -0.97
C VAL A 205 -9.39 8.68 -1.48
N GLU A 206 -8.46 8.34 -0.59
CA GLU A 206 -7.04 8.38 -0.81
C GLU A 206 -6.40 7.02 -0.54
N LYS A 207 -5.34 6.71 -1.26
CA LYS A 207 -4.52 5.51 -1.04
C LYS A 207 -3.85 5.56 0.34
N GLY A 208 -3.71 4.40 0.97
CA GLY A 208 -3.13 4.30 2.31
C GLY A 208 -4.05 4.76 3.43
N LYS A 209 -5.30 5.13 3.12
CA LYS A 209 -6.31 5.48 4.13
C LYS A 209 -7.38 4.41 4.24
N LYS A 210 -7.84 4.18 5.46
CA LYS A 210 -8.94 3.28 5.80
C LYS A 210 -10.20 4.08 6.10
N TYR A 211 -11.27 3.72 5.41
CA TYR A 211 -12.60 4.29 5.57
C TYR A 211 -13.51 3.24 6.19
N THR A 212 -13.99 3.48 7.40
CA THR A 212 -14.95 2.59 8.04
C THR A 212 -16.35 3.10 7.80
N LEU A 213 -17.20 2.25 7.21
CA LEU A 213 -18.60 2.51 6.90
C LEU A 213 -19.46 1.74 7.89
N THR A 214 -20.15 2.43 8.76
CA THR A 214 -21.11 1.82 9.69
C THR A 214 -22.53 2.07 9.18
N PHE A 215 -23.21 1.00 8.79
CA PHE A 215 -24.61 1.02 8.36
C PHE A 215 -25.52 0.91 9.58
N THR A 216 -26.46 1.84 9.74
CA THR A 216 -27.38 1.93 10.88
C THR A 216 -28.80 2.10 10.37
N TYR A 217 -29.75 1.37 10.95
CA TYR A 217 -31.17 1.58 10.69
C TYR A 217 -31.66 2.85 11.40
N THR A 218 -32.39 3.68 10.67
CA THR A 218 -33.03 4.87 11.21
C THR A 218 -34.55 4.84 10.94
N LYS A 219 -35.32 5.20 11.94
CA LYS A 219 -36.75 5.37 11.73
C LYS A 219 -37.02 6.59 10.84
N GLY A 220 -37.90 6.44 9.86
CA GLY A 220 -38.33 7.55 9.03
C GLY A 220 -39.04 8.62 9.88
N THR A 221 -38.96 9.86 9.42
CA THR A 221 -39.70 10.95 10.03
C THR A 221 -41.18 10.93 9.60
N PRO A 222 -42.13 11.35 10.45
CA PRO A 222 -43.55 11.38 10.08
C PRO A 222 -43.87 12.22 8.84
N GLU A 223 -42.98 13.13 8.47
CA GLU A 223 -43.14 14.07 7.35
C GLU A 223 -42.56 13.56 6.04
N GLY A 224 -41.79 12.43 6.07
CA GLY A 224 -41.17 11.81 4.89
C GLY A 224 -41.97 10.63 4.36
N ASN A 225 -41.91 10.40 3.04
CA ASN A 225 -42.48 9.22 2.37
C ASN A 225 -41.79 7.88 2.73
N LEU A 226 -40.72 7.91 3.52
CA LEU A 226 -39.98 6.73 3.95
C LEU A 226 -40.33 6.41 5.41
N VAL A 227 -40.76 5.17 5.63
CA VAL A 227 -41.05 4.63 6.96
C VAL A 227 -39.77 4.41 7.78
N PHE A 228 -38.66 4.18 7.08
CA PHE A 228 -37.30 4.01 7.62
C PHE A 228 -36.28 4.39 6.58
N ASP A 229 -35.02 4.53 6.98
CA ASP A 229 -33.88 4.74 6.12
C ASP A 229 -32.64 4.03 6.69
N ILE A 230 -31.59 3.88 5.88
CA ILE A 230 -30.26 3.42 6.28
C ILE A 230 -29.33 4.63 6.28
N ALA A 231 -28.84 4.99 7.46
CA ALA A 231 -27.78 5.96 7.63
C ALA A 231 -26.41 5.29 7.51
N VAL A 232 -25.45 5.98 6.93
CA VAL A 232 -24.06 5.54 6.85
C VAL A 232 -23.17 6.59 7.50
N VAL A 233 -22.47 6.18 8.56
CA VAL A 233 -21.45 6.99 9.22
C VAL A 233 -20.10 6.57 8.68
N LYS A 234 -19.31 7.52 8.16
CA LYS A 234 -17.95 7.32 7.67
C LYS A 234 -16.96 7.86 8.70
N THR A 235 -16.02 7.03 9.13
CA THR A 235 -14.80 7.44 9.82
C THR A 235 -13.59 7.20 8.94
N THR A 236 -12.54 8.00 9.09
CA THR A 236 -11.31 7.91 8.32
C THR A 236 -10.13 7.76 9.26
N GLU A 237 -9.26 6.80 8.96
CA GLU A 237 -8.02 6.56 9.71
C GLU A 237 -6.85 6.57 8.71
N ASP A 238 -5.76 7.24 9.07
CA ASP A 238 -4.49 7.03 8.39
C ASP A 238 -3.94 5.67 8.82
N ILE A 239 -3.52 4.86 7.87
CA ILE A 239 -2.79 3.63 8.19
C ILE A 239 -1.39 4.07 8.59
N GLU A 240 -1.18 4.24 9.90
CA GLU A 240 0.16 4.39 10.45
C GLU A 240 0.79 3.00 10.53
N ASP A 241 1.63 2.70 9.56
CA ASP A 241 2.43 1.48 9.56
C ASP A 241 3.60 1.70 10.53
N ASN A 242 3.70 0.85 11.53
CA ASN A 242 4.62 1.05 12.63
C ASN A 242 5.94 0.28 12.50
N ILE A 243 6.13 -0.49 11.44
CA ILE A 243 7.32 -1.31 11.22
C ILE A 243 7.93 -0.96 9.87
N ILE A 244 9.11 -0.36 9.90
CA ILE A 244 9.96 -0.15 8.72
C ILE A 244 10.90 -1.36 8.65
N PHE A 245 10.73 -2.18 7.61
CA PHE A 245 11.68 -3.23 7.27
C PHE A 245 12.63 -2.70 6.20
N GLU A 246 13.91 -2.60 6.55
CA GLU A 246 14.98 -2.25 5.61
C GLU A 246 15.57 -3.53 5.04
N ALA A 247 15.48 -3.71 3.74
CA ALA A 247 16.17 -4.77 3.04
C ALA A 247 17.41 -4.19 2.34
N ASP A 248 18.57 -4.72 2.69
CA ASP A 248 19.87 -4.36 2.11
C ASP A 248 20.37 -5.53 1.25
N PRO A 249 20.75 -5.31 -0.03
CA PRO A 249 21.26 -6.36 -0.91
C PRO A 249 22.57 -6.99 -0.43
N THR A 250 23.24 -6.42 0.57
CA THR A 250 24.46 -7.01 1.16
C THR A 250 24.20 -8.12 2.18
N GLY A 251 22.93 -8.49 2.41
CA GLY A 251 22.54 -9.63 3.24
C GLY A 251 22.67 -9.43 4.76
N VAL A 252 22.97 -8.22 5.23
CA VAL A 252 22.94 -7.88 6.66
C VAL A 252 21.58 -7.29 6.99
N ALA A 253 20.60 -8.15 7.22
CA ALA A 253 19.36 -7.72 7.85
C ALA A 253 19.71 -7.16 9.24
N ALA A 254 19.62 -5.86 9.42
CA ALA A 254 19.75 -5.24 10.72
C ALA A 254 18.58 -5.71 11.58
N VAL A 255 18.83 -6.69 12.43
CA VAL A 255 17.88 -7.18 13.43
C VAL A 255 17.76 -6.10 14.50
N GLY A 256 16.82 -5.20 14.35
CA GLY A 256 16.35 -4.35 15.42
C GLY A 256 15.49 -5.17 16.39
N LYS A 257 15.95 -5.30 17.63
CA LYS A 257 15.16 -5.82 18.75
C LYS A 257 14.06 -4.83 19.13
#